data_f39af5683d5b1a7afb545d3ba338ad04
#
_entry.id   f39af5683d5b1a7afb545d3ba338ad04
#
_cell.length_a   1.000
_cell.length_b   1.000
_cell.length_c   1.000
_cell.angle_alpha   90.00
_cell.angle_beta   90.00
_cell.angle_gamma   90.00
#
_symmetry.space_group_name_H-M   'P 1'
#
loop_
_entity.id
_entity.type
_entity.pdbx_description
1 polymer ?
#
loop_
_entity_poly.entity_id
_entity_poly.type
_entity_poly.pdbx_seq_one_letter_code
_entity_poly.pdbx_strand_id
1 'polypeptide(L)'
;MKAKLFLLGLLVSTMTMVGQTTGTTDSKPETWYFKLGGSYFMQTAATEFPVVSGALPNTDVYDTNGSTLVSRETNTGSFGEGFRTGLAAGYRISSRLGVEMAFNYFNSKEKTMVKTVNRLISPAPIFVTGSAVGQITAFDIAPALVLFFGETKGFESYTKVGVIVPVVGDLTIETNRTYTTPAGIVNAYTKDVILPNPTIGFMAALGTSYKLGKNISAFAELEYRNFTVSGATKETKVYTENGVDKLNTATSFRDGTYSSNHTDYVEQLNSGSNHYLFNPNNATPNYATDTTRPNDAMNDISSYVGISGLGLTLGLKYSL
;
A
#
# COMPACT_ATOMS: atom_id res chain seq x y z
N MET A 1 -2.41 -17.88 -18.50
CA MET A 1 -3.43 -17.50 -19.49
C MET A 1 -4.79 -18.15 -19.25
N LYS A 2 -4.90 -19.43 -18.88
CA LYS A 2 -6.19 -20.13 -18.71
C LYS A 2 -7.10 -19.57 -17.59
N ALA A 3 -6.54 -19.10 -16.47
CA ALA A 3 -7.32 -18.53 -15.36
C ALA A 3 -7.95 -17.15 -15.70
N LYS A 4 -7.28 -16.33 -16.51
CA LYS A 4 -7.79 -15.01 -16.94
C LYS A 4 -8.97 -15.14 -17.92
N LEU A 5 -8.96 -16.20 -18.76
CA LEU A 5 -10.09 -16.52 -19.65
C LEU A 5 -11.30 -17.05 -18.88
N PHE A 6 -11.05 -17.80 -17.78
CA PHE A 6 -12.14 -18.34 -16.95
C PHE A 6 -12.88 -17.22 -16.20
N LEU A 7 -12.15 -16.22 -15.69
CA LEU A 7 -12.76 -15.05 -15.03
C LEU A 7 -13.57 -14.18 -16.00
N LEU A 8 -13.06 -14.00 -17.22
CA LEU A 8 -13.79 -13.28 -18.29
C LEU A 8 -15.05 -14.05 -18.73
N GLY A 9 -14.98 -15.39 -18.81
CA GLY A 9 -16.10 -16.26 -19.11
C GLY A 9 -17.18 -16.22 -18.01
N LEU A 10 -16.80 -16.14 -16.74
CA LEU A 10 -17.74 -16.01 -15.62
C LEU A 10 -18.46 -14.64 -15.63
N LEU A 11 -17.77 -13.57 -15.98
CA LEU A 11 -18.34 -12.22 -16.14
C LEU A 11 -19.34 -12.15 -17.31
N VAL A 12 -19.02 -12.81 -18.43
CA VAL A 12 -19.91 -12.85 -19.61
C VAL A 12 -21.12 -13.75 -19.37
N SER A 13 -20.96 -14.88 -18.67
CA SER A 13 -22.08 -15.78 -18.36
C SER A 13 -23.08 -15.20 -17.36
N THR A 14 -22.64 -14.35 -16.43
CA THR A 14 -23.55 -13.62 -15.54
C THR A 14 -24.35 -12.56 -16.27
N MET A 15 -23.81 -11.95 -17.33
CA MET A 15 -24.54 -10.98 -18.15
C MET A 15 -25.67 -11.62 -19.00
N THR A 16 -25.53 -12.88 -19.41
CA THR A 16 -26.56 -13.57 -20.21
C THR A 16 -27.73 -14.11 -19.38
N MET A 17 -27.54 -14.37 -18.08
CA MET A 17 -28.62 -14.82 -17.18
C MET A 17 -29.59 -13.72 -16.76
N VAL A 18 -29.25 -12.45 -16.90
CA VAL A 18 -30.06 -11.31 -16.46
C VAL A 18 -31.11 -10.86 -17.50
N GLY A 19 -31.12 -11.46 -18.69
CA GLY A 19 -32.01 -11.07 -19.79
C GLY A 19 -33.49 -11.51 -19.67
N GLN A 20 -33.89 -12.27 -18.65
CA GLN A 20 -35.18 -12.97 -18.65
C GLN A 20 -36.09 -12.75 -17.44
N THR A 21 -35.99 -11.67 -16.69
CA THR A 21 -37.00 -11.37 -15.68
C THR A 21 -37.88 -10.19 -16.11
N THR A 22 -39.01 -10.52 -16.70
CA THR A 22 -40.16 -9.64 -16.90
C THR A 22 -40.93 -9.51 -15.59
N GLY A 23 -40.82 -8.36 -14.94
CA GLY A 23 -41.56 -8.00 -13.74
C GLY A 23 -41.36 -6.53 -13.45
N THR A 24 -41.92 -5.65 -14.28
CA THR A 24 -41.82 -4.20 -14.12
C THR A 24 -42.96 -3.72 -13.26
N THR A 25 -42.69 -3.34 -12.02
CA THR A 25 -43.38 -2.22 -11.40
C THR A 25 -42.66 -0.96 -11.85
N ASP A 26 -43.31 -0.12 -12.65
CA ASP A 26 -42.85 1.22 -13.06
C ASP A 26 -42.83 2.17 -11.85
N SER A 27 -41.91 1.97 -10.94
CA SER A 27 -41.51 3.01 -10.00
C SER A 27 -40.46 3.87 -10.69
N LYS A 28 -40.69 5.17 -10.73
CA LYS A 28 -39.72 6.17 -11.25
C LYS A 28 -38.35 5.85 -10.63
N PRO A 29 -37.32 5.58 -11.41
CA PRO A 29 -36.03 5.21 -10.84
C PRO A 29 -35.53 6.33 -9.93
N GLU A 30 -35.06 5.96 -8.75
CA GLU A 30 -34.34 6.88 -7.85
C GLU A 30 -33.19 7.51 -8.62
N THR A 31 -33.16 8.84 -8.71
CA THR A 31 -32.22 9.53 -9.59
C THR A 31 -30.86 9.70 -8.92
N TRP A 32 -30.84 10.12 -7.66
CA TRP A 32 -29.64 10.28 -6.85
C TRP A 32 -29.65 9.36 -5.66
N TYR A 33 -28.48 8.84 -5.33
CA TYR A 33 -28.28 8.11 -4.08
C TYR A 33 -26.91 8.43 -3.48
N PHE A 34 -26.82 8.29 -2.17
CA PHE A 34 -25.61 8.47 -1.40
C PHE A 34 -25.36 7.22 -0.58
N LYS A 35 -24.08 6.81 -0.48
CA LYS A 35 -23.67 5.67 0.33
C LYS A 35 -22.65 6.12 1.37
N LEU A 36 -22.73 5.53 2.56
CA LEU A 36 -21.71 5.60 3.59
C LEU A 36 -21.39 4.18 4.00
N GLY A 37 -20.12 3.78 3.95
CA GLY A 37 -19.73 2.42 4.26
C GLY A 37 -18.35 2.30 4.88
N GLY A 38 -18.15 1.18 5.55
CA GLY A 38 -16.88 0.71 6.05
C GLY A 38 -16.54 -0.67 5.48
N SER A 39 -15.29 -0.94 5.24
CA SER A 39 -14.82 -2.19 4.67
C SER A 39 -13.52 -2.66 5.29
N TYR A 40 -13.35 -3.98 5.27
CA TYR A 40 -12.07 -4.61 5.52
C TYR A 40 -11.62 -5.35 4.27
N PHE A 41 -10.37 -5.10 3.88
CA PHE A 41 -9.72 -5.73 2.74
C PHE A 41 -8.70 -6.76 3.21
N MET A 42 -8.65 -7.88 2.52
CA MET A 42 -7.58 -8.87 2.59
C MET A 42 -6.64 -8.62 1.42
N GLN A 43 -5.34 -8.80 1.65
CA GLN A 43 -4.34 -8.64 0.58
C GLN A 43 -4.54 -9.68 -0.53
N THR A 44 -4.28 -9.27 -1.76
CA THR A 44 -4.18 -10.14 -2.93
C THR A 44 -2.86 -9.86 -3.64
N ALA A 45 -2.36 -10.82 -4.44
CA ALA A 45 -1.14 -10.66 -5.24
C ALA A 45 0.07 -10.21 -4.40
N ALA A 46 0.42 -10.98 -3.36
CA ALA A 46 1.63 -10.76 -2.58
C ALA A 46 2.89 -10.81 -3.47
N THR A 47 3.76 -9.81 -3.31
CA THR A 47 5.06 -9.69 -3.99
C THR A 47 6.16 -9.48 -2.94
N GLU A 48 7.41 -9.59 -3.31
CA GLU A 48 8.51 -9.16 -2.44
C GLU A 48 8.38 -7.66 -2.14
N PHE A 49 8.66 -7.29 -0.88
CA PHE A 49 8.72 -5.88 -0.51
C PHE A 49 9.97 -5.21 -1.11
N PRO A 50 9.97 -3.88 -1.29
CA PRO A 50 11.15 -3.17 -1.72
C PRO A 50 12.28 -3.23 -0.69
N VAL A 51 13.51 -2.96 -1.14
CA VAL A 51 14.69 -2.77 -0.30
C VAL A 51 14.45 -1.59 0.64
N VAL A 52 14.77 -1.77 1.92
CA VAL A 52 14.64 -0.71 2.95
C VAL A 52 16.03 -0.35 3.46
N SER A 53 16.48 0.87 3.20
CA SER A 53 17.79 1.37 3.66
C SER A 53 18.94 0.40 3.34
N GLY A 54 18.98 -0.10 2.11
CA GLY A 54 19.99 -1.06 1.62
C GLY A 54 19.80 -2.51 2.09
N ALA A 55 18.80 -2.82 2.91
CA ALA A 55 18.50 -4.17 3.36
C ALA A 55 17.45 -4.84 2.47
N LEU A 56 17.75 -6.07 2.03
CA LEU A 56 16.83 -6.89 1.24
C LEU A 56 15.57 -7.28 2.04
N PRO A 57 14.43 -7.53 1.38
CA PRO A 57 13.15 -7.85 2.03
C PRO A 57 13.13 -9.29 2.57
N ASN A 58 14.03 -9.56 3.51
CA ASN A 58 14.20 -10.88 4.12
C ASN A 58 14.07 -10.81 5.64
N THR A 59 13.73 -11.94 6.22
CA THR A 59 13.98 -12.25 7.63
C THR A 59 15.23 -13.10 7.70
N ASP A 60 16.35 -12.48 8.09
CA ASP A 60 17.66 -13.12 8.20
C ASP A 60 17.99 -13.40 9.67
N VAL A 61 18.34 -14.63 9.98
CA VAL A 61 18.82 -15.02 11.32
C VAL A 61 20.25 -15.53 11.21
N TYR A 62 21.14 -14.92 11.97
CA TYR A 62 22.54 -15.29 12.03
C TYR A 62 22.83 -16.11 13.31
N ASP A 63 23.93 -16.84 13.29
CA ASP A 63 24.42 -17.62 14.44
C ASP A 63 24.84 -16.73 15.62
N THR A 64 25.27 -17.34 16.72
CA THR A 64 25.74 -16.61 17.92
C THR A 64 26.95 -15.71 17.65
N ASN A 65 27.76 -16.05 16.64
CA ASN A 65 28.91 -15.25 16.23
C ASN A 65 28.52 -14.14 15.21
N GLY A 66 27.28 -14.12 14.75
CA GLY A 66 26.74 -13.11 13.85
C GLY A 66 27.28 -13.14 12.41
N SER A 67 28.11 -14.14 12.07
CA SER A 67 28.79 -14.23 10.78
C SER A 67 28.18 -15.24 9.83
N THR A 68 27.57 -16.31 10.37
CA THR A 68 26.96 -17.38 9.56
C THR A 68 25.47 -17.20 9.50
N LEU A 69 24.92 -17.11 8.27
CA LEU A 69 23.48 -17.08 8.06
C LEU A 69 22.89 -18.46 8.36
N VAL A 70 22.04 -18.55 9.39
CA VAL A 70 21.38 -19.80 9.81
C VAL A 70 20.07 -20.01 9.06
N SER A 71 19.29 -18.95 8.87
CA SER A 71 18.06 -19.00 8.10
C SER A 71 17.78 -17.69 7.38
N ARG A 72 17.15 -17.80 6.22
CA ARG A 72 16.61 -16.69 5.44
C ARG A 72 15.22 -17.04 4.96
N GLU A 73 14.28 -16.13 5.17
CA GLU A 73 12.92 -16.19 4.65
C GLU A 73 12.62 -14.89 3.91
N THR A 74 12.09 -14.98 2.70
CA THR A 74 11.72 -13.78 1.92
C THR A 74 10.42 -13.19 2.47
N ASN A 75 10.44 -11.90 2.81
CA ASN A 75 9.25 -11.19 3.25
C ASN A 75 8.45 -10.75 2.02
N THR A 76 7.28 -11.37 1.85
CA THR A 76 6.35 -11.06 0.77
C THR A 76 5.05 -10.52 1.34
N GLY A 77 4.38 -9.67 0.59
CA GLY A 77 3.08 -9.14 0.98
C GLY A 77 2.53 -8.13 0.00
N SER A 78 1.44 -7.53 0.40
CA SER A 78 0.83 -6.37 -0.24
C SER A 78 0.23 -5.51 0.87
N PHE A 79 0.27 -4.20 0.72
CA PHE A 79 -0.41 -3.28 1.63
C PHE A 79 -1.91 -3.15 1.33
N GLY A 80 -2.49 -4.05 0.54
CA GLY A 80 -3.93 -4.08 0.27
C GLY A 80 -4.79 -4.63 1.41
N GLU A 81 -4.19 -5.18 2.49
CA GLU A 81 -4.90 -5.57 3.71
C GLU A 81 -5.09 -4.37 4.63
N GLY A 82 -6.33 -4.12 5.08
CA GLY A 82 -6.61 -3.03 6.01
C GLY A 82 -8.06 -2.56 6.02
N PHE A 83 -8.30 -1.46 6.70
CA PHE A 83 -9.62 -0.84 6.82
C PHE A 83 -9.78 0.30 5.83
N ARG A 84 -10.98 0.39 5.25
CA ARG A 84 -11.38 1.52 4.42
C ARG A 84 -12.73 2.03 4.87
N THR A 85 -12.89 3.35 4.91
CA THR A 85 -14.17 4.04 5.02
C THR A 85 -14.39 4.89 3.78
N GLY A 86 -15.64 5.02 3.33
CA GLY A 86 -15.93 5.77 2.12
C GLY A 86 -17.33 6.36 2.10
N LEU A 87 -17.42 7.46 1.37
CA LEU A 87 -18.67 8.10 0.96
C LEU A 87 -18.78 7.95 -0.56
N ALA A 88 -19.97 7.68 -1.07
CA ALA A 88 -20.21 7.70 -2.50
C ALA A 88 -21.49 8.46 -2.84
N ALA A 89 -21.45 9.18 -3.97
CA ALA A 89 -22.60 9.77 -4.62
C ALA A 89 -22.84 9.06 -5.95
N GLY A 90 -24.05 8.60 -6.19
CA GLY A 90 -24.40 7.93 -7.43
C GLY A 90 -25.63 8.57 -8.09
N TYR A 91 -25.65 8.48 -9.40
CA TYR A 91 -26.75 8.94 -10.24
C TYR A 91 -27.22 7.82 -11.16
N ARG A 92 -28.50 7.50 -11.11
CA ARG A 92 -29.12 6.56 -12.06
C ARG A 92 -29.47 7.25 -13.37
N ILE A 93 -28.86 6.78 -14.44
CA ILE A 93 -29.15 7.22 -15.80
C ILE A 93 -30.41 6.51 -16.33
N SER A 94 -30.58 5.25 -15.92
CA SER A 94 -31.75 4.43 -16.27
C SER A 94 -32.08 3.46 -15.14
N SER A 95 -33.13 2.65 -15.30
CA SER A 95 -33.47 1.60 -14.35
C SER A 95 -32.34 0.57 -14.12
N ARG A 96 -31.42 0.43 -15.08
CA ARG A 96 -30.32 -0.55 -15.03
C ARG A 96 -28.93 0.04 -15.00
N LEU A 97 -28.74 1.29 -15.43
CA LEU A 97 -27.42 1.91 -15.56
C LEU A 97 -27.32 3.14 -14.67
N GLY A 98 -26.21 3.26 -13.98
CA GLY A 98 -25.84 4.44 -13.21
C GLY A 98 -24.35 4.71 -13.22
N VAL A 99 -23.99 5.84 -12.68
CA VAL A 99 -22.61 6.23 -12.38
C VAL A 99 -22.47 6.49 -10.89
N GLU A 100 -21.33 6.18 -10.33
CA GLU A 100 -21.02 6.39 -8.90
C GLU A 100 -19.64 7.01 -8.78
N MET A 101 -19.49 7.99 -7.89
CA MET A 101 -18.24 8.57 -7.50
C MET A 101 -18.01 8.28 -6.01
N ALA A 102 -17.02 7.48 -5.69
CA ALA A 102 -16.66 7.19 -4.31
C ALA A 102 -15.42 7.98 -3.88
N PHE A 103 -15.40 8.38 -2.62
CA PHE A 103 -14.29 9.03 -1.92
C PHE A 103 -13.91 8.14 -0.76
N ASN A 104 -12.69 7.64 -0.76
CA ASN A 104 -12.27 6.61 0.17
C ASN A 104 -11.05 7.07 0.98
N TYR A 105 -11.05 6.74 2.25
CA TYR A 105 -9.89 6.76 3.13
C TYR A 105 -9.50 5.32 3.44
N PHE A 106 -8.25 4.96 3.22
CA PHE A 106 -7.69 3.64 3.45
C PHE A 106 -6.53 3.70 4.42
N ASN A 107 -6.50 2.78 5.38
CA ASN A 107 -5.39 2.56 6.29
C ASN A 107 -5.02 1.08 6.27
N SER A 108 -3.81 0.78 5.80
CA SER A 108 -3.34 -0.59 5.69
C SER A 108 -2.97 -1.18 7.05
N LYS A 109 -2.99 -2.49 7.15
CA LYS A 109 -2.31 -3.21 8.22
C LYS A 109 -0.81 -3.06 8.08
N GLU A 110 -0.11 -2.99 9.19
CA GLU A 110 1.34 -3.02 9.25
C GLU A 110 1.91 -4.32 8.68
N LYS A 111 3.02 -4.20 7.93
CA LYS A 111 3.73 -5.34 7.33
C LYS A 111 5.22 -5.26 7.64
N THR A 112 5.79 -6.37 8.14
CA THR A 112 7.23 -6.49 8.30
C THR A 112 7.87 -6.62 6.92
N MET A 113 8.69 -5.63 6.55
CA MET A 113 9.39 -5.57 5.27
C MET A 113 10.77 -6.21 5.36
N VAL A 114 11.49 -5.93 6.44
CA VAL A 114 12.85 -6.44 6.69
C VAL A 114 12.95 -6.84 8.16
N LYS A 115 13.66 -7.94 8.44
CA LYS A 115 14.04 -8.34 9.79
C LYS A 115 15.44 -8.97 9.77
N THR A 116 16.28 -8.56 10.70
CA THR A 116 17.63 -9.10 10.86
C THR A 116 17.85 -9.45 12.32
N VAL A 117 18.40 -10.60 12.60
CA VAL A 117 18.70 -11.06 13.96
C VAL A 117 20.19 -11.37 14.05
N ASN A 118 20.86 -10.71 14.96
CA ASN A 118 22.26 -10.97 15.36
C ASN A 118 23.28 -10.94 14.22
N ARG A 119 23.17 -9.99 13.27
CA ARG A 119 24.16 -9.85 12.19
C ARG A 119 25.40 -9.09 12.68
N LEU A 120 26.58 -9.66 12.46
CA LEU A 120 27.85 -8.99 12.69
C LEU A 120 28.14 -7.97 11.59
N ILE A 121 28.48 -6.74 11.97
CA ILE A 121 28.94 -5.69 11.06
C ILE A 121 30.44 -5.50 11.28
N SER A 122 31.25 -5.75 10.23
CA SER A 122 32.69 -5.49 10.22
C SER A 122 32.97 -3.99 9.90
N PRO A 123 34.10 -3.39 10.36
CA PRO A 123 35.29 -4.00 10.98
C PRO A 123 35.26 -4.07 12.51
N ALA A 124 34.35 -3.36 13.19
CA ALA A 124 34.22 -3.48 14.64
C ALA A 124 33.25 -4.62 14.98
N PRO A 125 33.40 -5.31 16.13
CA PRO A 125 32.48 -6.35 16.52
C PRO A 125 31.14 -5.73 16.98
N ILE A 126 30.35 -5.25 16.01
CA ILE A 126 29.03 -4.67 16.23
C ILE A 126 27.99 -5.69 15.74
N PHE A 127 27.12 -6.13 16.63
CA PHE A 127 25.99 -6.99 16.26
C PHE A 127 24.74 -6.13 16.10
N VAL A 128 23.99 -6.37 15.02
CA VAL A 128 22.72 -5.69 14.76
C VAL A 128 21.56 -6.68 14.76
N THR A 129 20.53 -6.30 15.51
CA THR A 129 19.20 -6.92 15.44
C THR A 129 18.20 -5.80 15.18
N GLY A 130 17.27 -6.00 14.22
CA GLY A 130 16.29 -4.96 13.92
C GLY A 130 15.21 -5.42 12.96
N SER A 131 14.20 -4.59 12.82
CA SER A 131 13.09 -4.78 11.88
C SER A 131 12.61 -3.45 11.31
N ALA A 132 12.16 -3.49 10.05
CA ALA A 132 11.45 -2.41 9.40
C ALA A 132 10.01 -2.84 9.12
N VAL A 133 9.07 -2.00 9.53
CA VAL A 133 7.63 -2.25 9.40
C VAL A 133 7.03 -1.10 8.59
N GLY A 134 6.28 -1.43 7.53
CA GLY A 134 5.62 -0.47 6.67
C GLY A 134 4.11 -0.43 6.89
N GLN A 135 3.52 0.76 6.70
CA GLN A 135 2.08 1.00 6.72
C GLN A 135 1.71 2.08 5.71
N ILE A 136 0.60 1.90 4.99
CA ILE A 136 0.09 2.87 4.02
C ILE A 136 -1.17 3.55 4.55
N THR A 137 -1.21 4.87 4.39
CA THR A 137 -2.41 5.69 4.53
C THR A 137 -2.69 6.37 3.20
N ALA A 138 -3.94 6.30 2.71
CA ALA A 138 -4.27 6.86 1.40
C ALA A 138 -5.69 7.39 1.33
N PHE A 139 -5.87 8.45 0.49
CA PHE A 139 -7.17 8.91 0.00
C PHE A 139 -7.24 8.69 -1.50
N ASP A 140 -8.33 8.12 -1.95
CA ASP A 140 -8.59 7.92 -3.37
C ASP A 140 -10.01 8.34 -3.77
N ILE A 141 -10.16 8.67 -5.05
CA ILE A 141 -11.43 8.88 -5.72
C ILE A 141 -11.64 7.73 -6.69
N ALA A 142 -12.84 7.14 -6.68
CA ALA A 142 -13.15 6.01 -7.53
C ALA A 142 -14.45 6.25 -8.33
N PRO A 143 -14.35 6.83 -9.54
CA PRO A 143 -15.45 6.84 -10.49
C PRO A 143 -15.73 5.43 -11.02
N ALA A 144 -17.02 5.06 -11.06
CA ALA A 144 -17.46 3.73 -11.49
C ALA A 144 -18.76 3.79 -12.28
N LEU A 145 -18.91 2.85 -13.22
CA LEU A 145 -20.18 2.49 -13.82
C LEU A 145 -20.86 1.43 -12.97
N VAL A 146 -22.17 1.56 -12.78
CA VAL A 146 -22.99 0.66 -11.99
C VAL A 146 -24.07 0.06 -12.85
N LEU A 147 -24.17 -1.26 -12.85
CA LEU A 147 -25.23 -2.00 -13.52
C LEU A 147 -26.14 -2.65 -12.49
N PHE A 148 -27.41 -2.23 -12.44
CA PHE A 148 -28.44 -2.74 -11.53
C PHE A 148 -29.20 -3.88 -12.20
N PHE A 149 -29.43 -4.98 -11.46
CA PHE A 149 -30.12 -6.15 -11.98
C PHE A 149 -31.64 -6.12 -11.72
N GLY A 150 -32.11 -5.06 -11.06
CA GLY A 150 -33.50 -4.88 -10.67
C GLY A 150 -33.74 -5.28 -9.23
N GLU A 151 -34.93 -4.91 -8.71
CA GLU A 151 -35.34 -5.14 -7.36
C GLU A 151 -36.29 -6.34 -7.26
N THR A 152 -36.05 -7.22 -6.31
CA THR A 152 -36.93 -8.34 -5.98
C THR A 152 -37.08 -8.45 -4.45
N LYS A 153 -38.31 -8.30 -3.95
CA LYS A 153 -38.64 -8.39 -2.49
C LYS A 153 -37.78 -7.48 -1.60
N GLY A 154 -37.51 -6.26 -2.08
CA GLY A 154 -36.68 -5.28 -1.36
C GLY A 154 -35.17 -5.43 -1.53
N PHE A 155 -34.70 -6.50 -2.20
CA PHE A 155 -33.30 -6.69 -2.56
C PHE A 155 -33.05 -6.16 -3.97
N GLU A 156 -32.02 -5.34 -4.12
CA GLU A 156 -31.50 -4.86 -5.39
C GLU A 156 -30.02 -5.22 -5.51
N SER A 157 -29.72 -6.16 -6.42
CA SER A 157 -28.34 -6.55 -6.72
C SER A 157 -27.78 -5.71 -7.84
N TYR A 158 -26.47 -5.48 -7.80
CA TYR A 158 -25.77 -4.68 -8.80
C TYR A 158 -24.30 -5.11 -8.93
N THR A 159 -23.70 -4.74 -10.03
CA THR A 159 -22.24 -4.80 -10.20
C THR A 159 -21.71 -3.43 -10.54
N LYS A 160 -20.46 -3.16 -10.20
CA LYS A 160 -19.77 -1.93 -10.59
C LYS A 160 -18.35 -2.23 -11.06
N VAL A 161 -17.90 -1.44 -12.03
CA VAL A 161 -16.51 -1.40 -12.50
C VAL A 161 -16.06 0.04 -12.59
N GLY A 162 -14.84 0.30 -12.19
CA GLY A 162 -14.32 1.66 -12.13
C GLY A 162 -12.82 1.73 -12.10
N VAL A 163 -12.34 2.96 -12.01
CA VAL A 163 -10.93 3.28 -11.85
C VAL A 163 -10.70 3.87 -10.46
N ILE A 164 -9.49 3.70 -9.95
CA ILE A 164 -9.05 4.26 -8.68
C ILE A 164 -8.02 5.33 -9.00
N VAL A 165 -8.30 6.55 -8.57
CA VAL A 165 -7.41 7.70 -8.73
C VAL A 165 -6.92 8.10 -7.35
N PRO A 166 -5.65 7.80 -6.99
CA PRO A 166 -5.09 8.26 -5.72
C PRO A 166 -4.96 9.78 -5.73
N VAL A 167 -5.33 10.41 -4.62
CA VAL A 167 -5.26 11.85 -4.44
C VAL A 167 -4.11 12.22 -3.50
N VAL A 168 -4.06 11.57 -2.34
CA VAL A 168 -3.04 11.77 -1.31
C VAL A 168 -2.78 10.43 -0.63
N GLY A 169 -1.54 10.21 -0.24
CA GLY A 169 -1.16 9.03 0.55
C GLY A 169 0.33 8.95 0.74
N ASP A 170 0.74 8.15 1.70
CA ASP A 170 2.12 7.87 2.00
C ASP A 170 2.33 6.42 2.45
N LEU A 171 3.56 5.95 2.31
CA LEU A 171 4.07 4.77 2.99
C LEU A 171 4.98 5.23 4.13
N THR A 172 4.55 5.03 5.34
CA THR A 172 5.41 5.20 6.53
C THR A 172 6.14 3.90 6.79
N ILE A 173 7.48 3.96 6.98
CA ILE A 173 8.31 2.83 7.40
C ILE A 173 8.96 3.18 8.74
N GLU A 174 8.66 2.38 9.74
CA GLU A 174 9.28 2.48 11.06
C GLU A 174 10.31 1.37 11.24
N THR A 175 11.56 1.77 11.52
CA THR A 175 12.68 0.85 11.66
C THR A 175 13.26 0.95 13.06
N ASN A 176 13.27 -0.17 13.77
CA ASN A 176 13.92 -0.33 15.06
C ASN A 176 15.18 -1.18 14.89
N ARG A 177 16.33 -0.71 15.41
CA ARG A 177 17.60 -1.43 15.41
C ARG A 177 18.24 -1.36 16.78
N THR A 178 18.76 -2.49 17.23
CA THR A 178 19.61 -2.58 18.40
C THR A 178 21.01 -2.94 17.94
N TYR A 179 21.96 -2.07 18.20
CA TYR A 179 23.39 -2.29 17.98
C TYR A 179 24.05 -2.68 19.29
N THR A 180 24.60 -3.89 19.35
CA THR A 180 25.43 -4.33 20.49
C THR A 180 26.89 -4.09 20.12
N THR A 181 27.53 -3.14 20.79
CA THR A 181 28.91 -2.72 20.57
C THR A 181 29.78 -3.03 21.78
N PRO A 182 31.12 -3.04 21.67
CA PRO A 182 32.00 -3.17 22.84
C PRO A 182 31.81 -2.07 23.90
N ALA A 183 31.30 -0.89 23.47
CA ALA A 183 31.03 0.24 24.37
C ALA A 183 29.63 0.19 25.01
N GLY A 184 28.77 -0.76 24.62
CA GLY A 184 27.43 -0.89 25.15
C GLY A 184 26.36 -1.04 24.05
N ILE A 185 25.11 -0.98 24.46
CA ILE A 185 23.95 -1.14 23.56
C ILE A 185 23.46 0.24 23.09
N VAL A 186 23.21 0.36 21.79
CA VAL A 186 22.58 1.54 21.18
C VAL A 186 21.27 1.09 20.49
N ASN A 187 20.15 1.67 20.95
CA ASN A 187 18.83 1.47 20.34
C ASN A 187 18.55 2.62 19.39
N ALA A 188 18.49 2.35 18.09
CA ALA A 188 18.18 3.31 17.06
C ALA A 188 16.74 3.13 16.54
N TYR A 189 16.02 4.23 16.40
CA TYR A 189 14.70 4.28 15.77
C TYR A 189 14.72 5.24 14.60
N THR A 190 14.12 4.82 13.49
CA THR A 190 13.98 5.63 12.28
C THR A 190 12.52 5.63 11.82
N LYS A 191 12.02 6.80 11.43
CA LYS A 191 10.73 6.94 10.76
C LYS A 191 10.93 7.60 9.40
N ASP A 192 10.71 6.82 8.35
CA ASP A 192 10.76 7.25 6.96
C ASP A 192 9.34 7.43 6.41
N VAL A 193 9.11 8.49 5.64
CA VAL A 193 7.88 8.76 4.92
C VAL A 193 8.18 8.78 3.42
N ILE A 194 7.49 7.93 2.66
CA ILE A 194 7.66 7.80 1.21
C ILE A 194 6.39 8.32 0.54
N LEU A 195 6.56 9.35 -0.30
CA LEU A 195 5.50 9.87 -1.14
C LEU A 195 5.47 9.09 -2.46
N PRO A 196 4.29 8.67 -2.94
CA PRO A 196 4.16 7.88 -4.15
C PRO A 196 4.16 8.73 -5.42
N ASN A 197 4.57 8.12 -6.54
CA ASN A 197 4.15 8.54 -7.86
C ASN A 197 2.71 8.07 -8.10
N PRO A 198 1.78 8.97 -8.49
CA PRO A 198 0.40 8.60 -8.74
C PRO A 198 0.29 7.62 -9.90
N THR A 199 -0.44 6.52 -9.69
CA THR A 199 -0.80 5.56 -10.72
C THR A 199 -2.30 5.34 -10.69
N ILE A 200 -2.91 4.94 -11.81
CA ILE A 200 -4.32 4.62 -11.88
C ILE A 200 -4.51 3.14 -11.56
N GLY A 201 -5.43 2.84 -10.66
CA GLY A 201 -5.86 1.48 -10.36
C GLY A 201 -7.22 1.16 -10.97
N PHE A 202 -7.63 -0.10 -10.84
CA PHE A 202 -8.92 -0.60 -11.29
C PHE A 202 -9.67 -1.27 -10.14
N MET A 203 -10.99 -1.16 -10.17
CA MET A 203 -11.86 -1.83 -9.22
C MET A 203 -13.03 -2.51 -9.91
N ALA A 204 -13.49 -3.62 -9.34
CA ALA A 204 -14.75 -4.25 -9.66
C ALA A 204 -15.44 -4.71 -8.39
N ALA A 205 -16.77 -4.59 -8.32
CA ALA A 205 -17.52 -5.05 -7.17
C ALA A 205 -18.85 -5.71 -7.57
N LEU A 206 -19.27 -6.64 -6.74
CA LEU A 206 -20.61 -7.20 -6.71
C LEU A 206 -21.27 -6.75 -5.43
N GLY A 207 -22.46 -6.20 -5.53
CA GLY A 207 -23.18 -5.67 -4.38
C GLY A 207 -24.64 -6.03 -4.36
N THR A 208 -25.22 -5.89 -3.19
CA THR A 208 -26.67 -5.97 -3.00
C THR A 208 -27.08 -4.91 -1.97
N SER A 209 -28.25 -4.33 -2.16
CA SER A 209 -28.88 -3.45 -1.18
C SER A 209 -30.25 -4.01 -0.78
N TYR A 210 -30.61 -3.82 0.49
CA TYR A 210 -31.89 -4.22 1.05
C TYR A 210 -32.61 -3.00 1.62
N LYS A 211 -33.85 -2.77 1.17
CA LYS A 211 -34.69 -1.66 1.64
C LYS A 211 -35.06 -1.82 3.11
N LEU A 212 -34.66 -0.87 3.96
CA LEU A 212 -35.02 -0.75 5.35
C LEU A 212 -36.21 0.20 5.54
N GLY A 213 -36.44 1.11 4.61
CA GLY A 213 -37.50 2.12 4.64
C GLY A 213 -37.69 2.78 3.28
N LYS A 214 -38.43 3.90 3.27
CA LYS A 214 -38.78 4.58 2.01
C LYS A 214 -37.51 5.00 1.20
N ASN A 215 -36.55 5.58 1.89
CA ASN A 215 -35.37 6.19 1.26
C ASN A 215 -34.06 5.57 1.76
N ILE A 216 -34.10 4.63 2.71
CA ILE A 216 -32.91 4.05 3.35
C ILE A 216 -32.84 2.57 3.04
N SER A 217 -31.63 2.13 2.62
CA SER A 217 -31.29 0.73 2.41
C SER A 217 -29.96 0.40 3.11
N ALA A 218 -29.83 -0.81 3.62
CA ALA A 218 -28.51 -1.37 3.93
C ALA A 218 -27.90 -1.94 2.66
N PHE A 219 -26.57 -1.89 2.54
CA PHE A 219 -25.91 -2.53 1.42
C PHE A 219 -24.68 -3.35 1.87
N ALA A 220 -24.35 -4.33 1.05
CA ALA A 220 -23.12 -5.11 1.15
C ALA A 220 -22.48 -5.21 -0.24
N GLU A 221 -21.16 -5.03 -0.31
CA GLU A 221 -20.37 -5.11 -1.56
C GLU A 221 -19.13 -5.99 -1.33
N LEU A 222 -18.92 -6.95 -2.20
CA LEU A 222 -17.63 -7.63 -2.36
C LEU A 222 -16.86 -6.91 -3.47
N GLU A 223 -15.74 -6.28 -3.11
CA GLU A 223 -14.96 -5.44 -4.01
C GLU A 223 -13.54 -5.96 -4.18
N TYR A 224 -13.10 -6.06 -5.41
CA TYR A 224 -11.71 -6.33 -5.78
C TYR A 224 -11.07 -5.03 -6.28
N ARG A 225 -9.89 -4.70 -5.75
CA ARG A 225 -9.05 -3.58 -6.15
C ARG A 225 -7.72 -4.09 -6.65
N ASN A 226 -7.28 -3.58 -7.80
CA ASN A 226 -5.95 -3.85 -8.35
C ASN A 226 -5.22 -2.53 -8.55
N PHE A 227 -4.17 -2.33 -7.75
CA PHE A 227 -3.53 -1.04 -7.63
C PHE A 227 -2.09 -1.20 -7.15
N THR A 228 -1.14 -0.59 -7.88
CA THR A 228 0.29 -0.54 -7.52
C THR A 228 0.77 0.90 -7.59
N VAL A 229 1.67 1.27 -6.71
CA VAL A 229 2.32 2.58 -6.69
C VAL A 229 3.83 2.41 -6.64
N SER A 230 4.57 3.35 -7.22
CA SER A 230 6.01 3.48 -7.04
C SER A 230 6.33 4.65 -6.11
N GLY A 231 7.49 4.61 -5.45
CA GLY A 231 7.99 5.75 -4.68
C GLY A 231 8.43 6.89 -5.60
N ALA A 232 8.14 8.13 -5.20
CA ALA A 232 8.70 9.34 -5.80
C ALA A 232 9.85 9.89 -4.95
N THR A 233 9.58 10.12 -3.66
CA THR A 233 10.56 10.65 -2.71
C THR A 233 10.44 9.95 -1.37
N LYS A 234 11.54 9.86 -0.64
CA LYS A 234 11.57 9.43 0.76
C LYS A 234 12.20 10.52 1.60
N GLU A 235 11.62 10.77 2.77
CA GLU A 235 12.19 11.65 3.76
C GLU A 235 12.21 10.94 5.13
N THR A 236 13.38 10.92 5.77
CA THR A 236 13.50 10.50 7.16
C THR A 236 13.02 11.64 8.04
N LYS A 237 11.91 11.45 8.74
CA LYS A 237 11.30 12.43 9.63
C LYS A 237 11.86 12.37 11.04
N VAL A 238 12.29 11.19 11.46
CA VAL A 238 12.81 10.96 12.82
C VAL A 238 13.98 9.99 12.74
N TYR A 239 15.07 10.31 13.41
CA TYR A 239 16.15 9.39 13.74
C TYR A 239 16.64 9.64 15.15
N THR A 240 16.57 8.62 16.00
CA THR A 240 17.02 8.73 17.39
C THR A 240 17.98 7.60 17.75
N GLU A 241 18.92 7.87 18.65
CA GLU A 241 19.76 6.85 19.31
C GLU A 241 19.56 6.96 20.81
N ASN A 242 19.15 5.86 21.44
CA ASN A 242 18.77 5.80 22.87
C ASN A 242 17.76 6.91 23.26
N GLY A 243 16.81 7.21 22.35
CA GLY A 243 15.78 8.23 22.56
C GLY A 243 16.25 9.68 22.33
N VAL A 244 17.53 9.90 22.01
CA VAL A 244 18.08 11.24 21.71
C VAL A 244 18.00 11.47 20.20
N ASP A 245 17.45 12.63 19.80
CA ASP A 245 17.38 13.03 18.40
C ASP A 245 18.79 13.17 17.80
N LYS A 246 19.01 12.49 16.68
CA LYS A 246 20.25 12.45 15.91
C LYS A 246 20.01 12.65 14.42
N LEU A 247 18.84 13.17 14.03
CA LEU A 247 18.45 13.28 12.62
C LEU A 247 19.49 13.98 11.75
N ASN A 248 20.04 15.10 12.26
CA ASN A 248 21.01 15.93 11.56
C ASN A 248 22.41 15.88 12.22
N THR A 249 22.71 14.79 12.91
CA THR A 249 23.97 14.62 13.64
C THR A 249 24.66 13.35 13.16
N ALA A 250 25.93 13.47 12.77
CA ALA A 250 26.73 12.30 12.43
C ALA A 250 26.95 11.40 13.65
N THR A 251 26.76 10.09 13.46
CA THR A 251 26.99 9.06 14.46
C THR A 251 27.81 7.92 13.86
N SER A 252 28.12 6.89 14.63
CA SER A 252 28.79 5.69 14.13
C SER A 252 27.89 4.87 13.16
N PHE A 253 26.59 5.17 13.07
CA PHE A 253 25.62 4.40 12.30
C PHE A 253 24.98 5.20 11.18
N ARG A 254 25.18 6.52 11.13
CA ARG A 254 24.63 7.41 10.12
C ARG A 254 25.40 8.74 10.08
N ASP A 255 25.54 9.32 8.89
CA ASP A 255 26.27 10.59 8.70
C ASP A 255 25.44 11.85 9.02
N GLY A 256 24.10 11.73 9.13
CA GLY A 256 23.21 12.85 9.47
C GLY A 256 23.15 13.97 8.43
N THR A 257 23.55 13.71 7.18
CA THR A 257 23.53 14.70 6.09
C THR A 257 22.14 14.82 5.46
N TYR A 258 21.94 15.84 4.63
CA TYR A 258 20.73 15.99 3.83
C TYR A 258 20.51 14.75 2.95
N SER A 259 21.57 14.25 2.31
CA SER A 259 21.55 13.06 1.47
C SER A 259 21.07 11.81 2.23
N SER A 260 21.49 11.64 3.49
CA SER A 260 21.03 10.49 4.31
C SER A 260 19.56 10.58 4.72
N ASN A 261 19.00 11.81 4.75
CA ASN A 261 17.63 12.06 5.16
C ASN A 261 16.65 12.14 4.01
N HIS A 262 17.13 12.37 2.77
CA HIS A 262 16.29 12.57 1.59
C HIS A 262 16.72 11.65 0.45
N THR A 263 15.76 10.98 -0.18
CA THR A 263 15.99 10.12 -1.33
C THR A 263 14.99 10.48 -2.44
N ASP A 264 15.50 10.69 -3.64
CA ASP A 264 14.72 10.79 -4.86
C ASP A 264 14.77 9.46 -5.60
N TYR A 265 13.61 8.85 -5.83
CA TYR A 265 13.52 7.60 -6.55
C TYR A 265 13.55 7.84 -8.06
N VAL A 266 14.44 7.13 -8.75
CA VAL A 266 14.69 7.25 -10.19
C VAL A 266 14.50 5.90 -10.88
N GLU A 267 14.24 5.92 -12.18
CA GLU A 267 14.10 4.67 -12.96
C GLU A 267 15.45 4.00 -13.24
N GLN A 268 16.54 4.78 -13.25
CA GLN A 268 17.89 4.30 -13.55
C GLN A 268 18.94 5.00 -12.70
N LEU A 269 19.83 4.22 -12.11
CA LEU A 269 21.06 4.70 -11.50
C LEU A 269 22.23 4.64 -12.48
N ASN A 270 23.07 5.65 -12.47
CA ASN A 270 24.29 5.75 -13.29
C ASN A 270 25.37 6.55 -12.57
N SER A 271 26.53 6.73 -13.20
CA SER A 271 27.69 7.43 -12.62
C SER A 271 27.42 8.90 -12.22
N GLY A 272 26.34 9.52 -12.73
CA GLY A 272 25.88 10.85 -12.31
C GLY A 272 24.94 10.84 -11.12
N SER A 273 24.46 9.67 -10.69
CA SER A 273 23.54 9.54 -9.56
C SER A 273 24.24 9.77 -8.23
N ASN A 274 23.56 10.45 -7.31
CA ASN A 274 24.01 10.58 -5.93
C ASN A 274 23.67 9.29 -5.16
N HIS A 275 24.50 8.26 -5.33
CA HIS A 275 24.26 6.95 -4.76
C HIS A 275 25.59 6.31 -4.29
N TYR A 276 25.56 5.64 -3.15
CA TYR A 276 26.75 5.07 -2.50
C TYR A 276 27.57 4.12 -3.40
N LEU A 277 26.93 3.39 -4.31
CA LEU A 277 27.59 2.49 -5.27
C LEU A 277 28.47 3.23 -6.29
N PHE A 278 28.21 4.50 -6.53
CA PHE A 278 28.93 5.35 -7.47
C PHE A 278 29.87 6.36 -6.79
N ASN A 279 30.11 6.18 -5.47
CA ASN A 279 31.10 7.00 -4.78
C ASN A 279 32.52 6.58 -5.19
N PRO A 280 33.27 7.41 -5.97
CA PRO A 280 34.56 7.04 -6.49
C PRO A 280 35.65 6.89 -5.41
N ASN A 281 35.42 7.41 -4.23
CA ASN A 281 36.36 7.40 -3.11
C ASN A 281 36.19 6.21 -2.16
N ASN A 282 35.25 5.30 -2.44
CA ASN A 282 34.92 4.21 -1.54
C ASN A 282 35.08 2.83 -2.17
N ALA A 283 36.03 2.05 -1.64
CA ALA A 283 36.27 0.67 -2.07
C ALA A 283 35.23 -0.33 -1.53
N THR A 284 34.55 0.01 -0.43
CA THR A 284 33.52 -0.82 0.20
C THR A 284 32.27 0.01 0.47
N PRO A 285 31.39 0.20 -0.54
CA PRO A 285 30.24 1.07 -0.43
C PRO A 285 29.31 0.72 0.74
N ASN A 286 28.90 1.72 1.50
CA ASN A 286 27.99 1.58 2.61
C ASN A 286 26.80 2.53 2.47
N TYR A 287 25.60 1.98 2.39
CA TYR A 287 24.35 2.74 2.25
C TYR A 287 24.16 3.80 3.35
N ALA A 288 24.63 3.54 4.56
CA ALA A 288 24.35 4.40 5.73
C ALA A 288 25.28 5.61 5.84
N THR A 289 26.49 5.56 5.23
CA THR A 289 27.55 6.55 5.46
C THR A 289 28.19 7.12 4.20
N ASP A 290 27.98 6.49 3.03
CA ASP A 290 28.73 6.80 1.82
C ASP A 290 27.92 7.61 0.83
N THR A 291 27.65 8.86 1.13
CA THR A 291 26.98 9.77 0.20
C THR A 291 28.01 10.47 -0.68
N THR A 292 27.75 10.53 -1.98
CA THR A 292 28.64 11.22 -2.95
C THR A 292 28.52 12.74 -2.85
N ARG A 293 27.29 13.22 -2.61
CA ARG A 293 26.96 14.65 -2.50
C ARG A 293 26.07 14.87 -1.27
N PRO A 294 26.64 15.25 -0.12
CA PRO A 294 25.92 15.28 1.17
C PRO A 294 24.79 16.32 1.23
N ASN A 295 24.80 17.31 0.34
CA ASN A 295 23.79 18.37 0.30
C ASN A 295 22.68 18.15 -0.74
N ASP A 296 22.78 17.09 -1.53
CA ASP A 296 21.77 16.69 -2.53
C ASP A 296 21.01 15.46 -2.01
N ALA A 297 19.77 15.27 -2.44
CA ALA A 297 19.05 14.03 -2.15
C ALA A 297 19.80 12.82 -2.71
N MET A 298 19.80 11.72 -1.98
CA MET A 298 20.31 10.44 -2.50
C MET A 298 19.38 9.93 -3.61
N ASN A 299 19.96 9.36 -4.65
CA ASN A 299 19.16 8.66 -5.66
C ASN A 299 19.05 7.17 -5.31
N ASP A 300 17.90 6.58 -5.51
CA ASP A 300 17.70 5.14 -5.40
C ASP A 300 16.73 4.65 -6.48
N ILE A 301 16.74 3.36 -6.80
CA ILE A 301 15.86 2.82 -7.83
C ILE A 301 14.42 2.76 -7.30
N SER A 302 13.51 3.30 -8.11
CA SER A 302 12.08 3.22 -7.84
C SER A 302 11.61 1.76 -7.84
N SER A 303 10.88 1.37 -6.82
CA SER A 303 10.28 0.05 -6.69
C SER A 303 8.75 0.17 -6.54
N TYR A 304 8.05 -0.89 -6.96
CA TYR A 304 6.60 -0.92 -6.95
C TYR A 304 6.07 -1.64 -5.71
N VAL A 305 5.02 -1.07 -5.13
CA VAL A 305 4.34 -1.61 -3.96
C VAL A 305 2.89 -1.91 -4.32
N GLY A 306 2.46 -3.15 -4.09
CA GLY A 306 1.08 -3.57 -4.32
C GLY A 306 0.16 -3.10 -3.19
N ILE A 307 -0.98 -2.51 -3.57
CA ILE A 307 -2.10 -2.15 -2.67
C ILE A 307 -3.37 -2.89 -3.12
N SER A 308 -3.19 -4.04 -3.75
CA SER A 308 -4.30 -4.84 -4.29
C SER A 308 -4.96 -5.67 -3.19
N GLY A 309 -6.28 -5.69 -3.18
CA GLY A 309 -7.04 -6.39 -2.15
C GLY A 309 -8.43 -6.82 -2.60
N LEU A 310 -8.98 -7.79 -1.87
CA LEU A 310 -10.38 -8.21 -1.93
C LEU A 310 -11.04 -7.82 -0.60
N GLY A 311 -12.10 -7.03 -0.64
CA GLY A 311 -12.74 -6.51 0.57
C GLY A 311 -14.25 -6.70 0.59
N LEU A 312 -14.79 -6.76 1.80
CA LEU A 312 -16.23 -6.71 2.06
C LEU A 312 -16.57 -5.33 2.67
N THR A 313 -17.45 -4.61 1.99
CA THR A 313 -17.98 -3.31 2.44
C THR A 313 -19.41 -3.49 2.93
N LEU A 314 -19.70 -2.93 4.09
CA LEU A 314 -21.06 -2.82 4.64
C LEU A 314 -21.39 -1.36 4.88
N GLY A 315 -22.66 -0.96 4.67
CA GLY A 315 -23.04 0.42 4.87
C GLY A 315 -24.52 0.71 4.67
N LEU A 316 -24.81 2.00 4.63
CA LEU A 316 -26.14 2.55 4.38
C LEU A 316 -26.17 3.33 3.07
N LYS A 317 -27.26 3.16 2.34
CA LYS A 317 -27.59 3.90 1.11
C LYS A 317 -28.84 4.74 1.38
N TYR A 318 -28.76 6.02 1.07
CA TYR A 318 -29.89 6.94 1.06
C TYR A 318 -30.24 7.31 -0.38
N SER A 319 -31.48 7.16 -0.79
CA SER A 319 -31.98 7.47 -2.14
C SER A 319 -32.97 8.61 -2.07
N LEU A 320 -32.86 9.56 -3.03
CA LEU A 320 -33.75 10.74 -3.18
C LEU A 320 -34.95 10.47 -4.07
#